data_0766c389ec9f0fdbeb720a6cf868174d
#
_entry.id   0766c389ec9f0fdbeb720a6cf868174d
#
_cell.length_a   1.000
_cell.length_b   1.000
_cell.length_c   1.000
_cell.angle_alpha   90.00
_cell.angle_beta   90.00
_cell.angle_gamma   90.00
#
_symmetry.space_group_name_H-M   'P 1'
#
loop_
_entity.id
_entity.type
_entity.pdbx_description
1 polymer ?
#
loop_
_entity_poly.entity_id
_entity_poly.type
_entity_poly.pdbx_seq_one_letter_code
_entity_poly.pdbx_strand_id
1 'polypeptide(L)'
;KDILRNWVIAALSQPKNKVSVELSKIQYGSILKGARIVVTGGSKGIGFAMADKFIKEGAEVVITGRNENDLKDAVLKLGQYSHYIIFDNSNIDGIETFLFDCTNILGGIDSLVLNAGISLHEGNFLNVTTEGFSKQLNTNLTANYFISQSFLKFKLGRNENGSMLFVTSETAGKSNDLPYGLSKNALNSLVEGLARRVYQRGIRINAIAPGVTYTNMTKGKRQMTDDYSNDSVAGRFLLPSEIAEVACFLLSKASICINGEILYCDAGSHLKVNGFDQDYSL
;
A
#
# COMPACT_ATOMS: atom_id res chain seq x y z
N LYS A 1 -57.53 9.55 -18.30
CA LYS A 1 -56.86 8.44 -17.53
C LYS A 1 -55.33 8.56 -17.59
N ASP A 2 -54.78 9.04 -18.71
CA ASP A 2 -53.28 9.11 -18.89
C ASP A 2 -52.66 10.27 -18.09
N ILE A 3 -53.38 11.35 -17.85
CA ILE A 3 -52.89 12.50 -17.08
C ILE A 3 -52.71 12.09 -15.58
N LEU A 4 -53.67 11.38 -15.03
CA LEU A 4 -53.58 10.88 -13.64
C LEU A 4 -52.44 9.86 -13.47
N ARG A 5 -52.23 8.97 -14.46
CA ARG A 5 -51.14 7.99 -14.46
C ARG A 5 -49.77 8.67 -14.50
N ASN A 6 -49.60 9.69 -15.32
CA ASN A 6 -48.35 10.45 -15.39
C ASN A 6 -48.07 11.27 -14.10
N TRP A 7 -49.10 11.76 -13.43
CA TRP A 7 -48.99 12.43 -12.13
C TRP A 7 -48.57 11.46 -11.00
N VAL A 8 -49.14 10.27 -11.01
CA VAL A 8 -48.76 9.21 -10.05
C VAL A 8 -47.34 8.74 -10.26
N ILE A 9 -46.89 8.59 -11.51
CA ILE A 9 -45.51 8.22 -11.84
C ILE A 9 -44.53 9.33 -11.44
N ALA A 10 -44.88 10.60 -11.65
CA ALA A 10 -44.07 11.75 -11.22
C ALA A 10 -44.02 11.89 -9.68
N ALA A 11 -45.12 11.59 -8.99
CA ALA A 11 -45.17 11.63 -7.52
C ALA A 11 -44.46 10.44 -6.83
N LEU A 12 -44.31 9.30 -7.53
CA LEU A 12 -43.57 8.12 -7.05
C LEU A 12 -42.11 8.09 -7.48
N SER A 13 -41.67 9.03 -8.35
CA SER A 13 -40.26 9.20 -8.62
C SER A 13 -39.58 9.77 -7.37
N GLN A 14 -38.91 8.91 -6.63
CA GLN A 14 -38.02 9.34 -5.54
C GLN A 14 -37.10 10.45 -6.05
N PRO A 15 -36.84 11.50 -5.26
CA PRO A 15 -35.88 12.52 -5.66
C PRO A 15 -34.55 11.81 -5.93
N LYS A 16 -34.07 11.92 -7.17
CA LYS A 16 -32.75 11.39 -7.52
C LYS A 16 -31.76 12.02 -6.55
N ASN A 17 -31.12 11.19 -5.73
CA ASN A 17 -30.07 11.66 -4.84
C ASN A 17 -29.08 12.47 -5.67
N LYS A 18 -28.95 13.75 -5.36
CA LYS A 18 -27.96 14.60 -6.00
C LYS A 18 -26.59 14.11 -5.52
N VAL A 19 -25.82 13.50 -6.40
CA VAL A 19 -24.43 13.18 -6.17
C VAL A 19 -23.63 14.44 -6.54
N SER A 20 -22.94 15.04 -5.56
CA SER A 20 -21.97 16.08 -5.84
C SER A 20 -20.58 15.43 -5.88
N VAL A 21 -19.82 15.71 -6.94
CA VAL A 21 -18.44 15.26 -7.09
C VAL A 21 -17.54 16.48 -6.99
N GLU A 22 -16.66 16.46 -5.97
CA GLU A 22 -15.63 17.47 -5.81
C GLU A 22 -14.35 16.99 -6.49
N LEU A 23 -13.92 17.71 -7.54
CA LEU A 23 -12.66 17.42 -8.24
C LEU A 23 -11.50 18.12 -7.53
N SER A 24 -10.62 17.32 -6.91
CA SER A 24 -9.39 17.83 -6.32
C SER A 24 -8.31 17.95 -7.37
N LYS A 25 -7.71 19.15 -7.51
CA LYS A 25 -6.52 19.35 -8.33
C LYS A 25 -5.28 18.97 -7.53
N ILE A 26 -4.28 18.37 -8.20
CA ILE A 26 -2.99 18.07 -7.58
C ILE A 26 -2.25 19.39 -7.34
N GLN A 27 -1.98 19.71 -6.07
CA GLN A 27 -1.13 20.81 -5.66
C GLN A 27 0.05 20.22 -4.90
N TYR A 28 1.23 20.30 -5.49
CA TYR A 28 2.46 19.81 -4.84
C TYR A 28 2.73 20.56 -3.54
N GLY A 29 3.20 19.82 -2.52
CA GLY A 29 3.49 20.33 -1.17
C GLY A 29 2.27 20.37 -0.25
N SER A 30 1.07 19.97 -0.70
CA SER A 30 -0.14 19.97 0.13
C SER A 30 -1.18 18.92 -0.24
N ILE A 31 -0.84 17.95 -1.08
CA ILE A 31 -1.80 16.93 -1.57
C ILE A 31 -2.34 16.04 -0.45
N LEU A 32 -1.58 15.89 0.65
CA LEU A 32 -1.94 15.13 1.86
C LEU A 32 -2.08 16.04 3.09
N LYS A 33 -2.32 17.34 2.91
CA LYS A 33 -2.38 18.31 4.02
C LYS A 33 -3.37 17.85 5.10
N GLY A 34 -2.84 17.72 6.33
CA GLY A 34 -3.60 17.33 7.51
C GLY A 34 -3.99 15.85 7.56
N ALA A 35 -3.52 15.02 6.62
CA ALA A 35 -3.76 13.58 6.65
C ALA A 35 -2.92 12.91 7.75
N ARG A 36 -3.53 11.96 8.46
CA ARG A 36 -2.94 11.17 9.54
C ARG A 36 -2.68 9.77 9.04
N ILE A 37 -1.40 9.45 8.86
CA ILE A 37 -1.00 8.25 8.14
C ILE A 37 -0.16 7.33 9.00
N VAL A 38 -0.47 6.04 9.02
CA VAL A 38 0.36 5.00 9.64
C VAL A 38 1.06 4.20 8.55
N VAL A 39 2.40 4.05 8.68
CA VAL A 39 3.22 3.29 7.73
C VAL A 39 3.93 2.14 8.45
N THR A 40 3.51 0.91 8.17
CA THR A 40 4.19 -0.26 8.74
C THR A 40 5.54 -0.49 8.04
N GLY A 41 6.60 -0.81 8.83
CA GLY A 41 7.95 -0.96 8.27
C GLY A 41 8.51 0.32 7.68
N GLY A 42 8.25 1.47 8.32
CA GLY A 42 8.59 2.81 7.83
C GLY A 42 10.00 3.30 8.15
N SER A 43 10.83 2.51 8.83
CA SER A 43 12.18 2.99 9.24
C SER A 43 13.21 3.01 8.12
N LYS A 44 13.01 2.27 7.02
CA LYS A 44 13.98 2.12 5.91
C LYS A 44 13.28 1.89 4.56
N GLY A 45 14.04 2.01 3.48
CA GLY A 45 13.63 1.62 2.13
C GLY A 45 12.38 2.34 1.63
N ILE A 46 11.45 1.59 1.03
CA ILE A 46 10.22 2.13 0.45
C ILE A 46 9.35 2.78 1.52
N GLY A 47 9.21 2.16 2.70
CA GLY A 47 8.40 2.70 3.80
C GLY A 47 8.90 4.05 4.30
N PHE A 48 10.22 4.21 4.44
CA PHE A 48 10.82 5.49 4.80
C PHE A 48 10.60 6.57 3.73
N ALA A 49 10.81 6.21 2.46
CA ALA A 49 10.61 7.15 1.36
C ALA A 49 9.15 7.60 1.24
N MET A 50 8.19 6.69 1.49
CA MET A 50 6.77 7.03 1.56
C MET A 50 6.48 7.99 2.73
N ALA A 51 6.99 7.70 3.92
CA ALA A 51 6.81 8.58 5.08
C ALA A 51 7.37 9.98 4.82
N ASP A 52 8.59 10.09 4.27
CA ASP A 52 9.22 11.35 3.89
C ASP A 52 8.37 12.13 2.87
N LYS A 53 7.91 11.46 1.82
CA LYS A 53 7.04 12.08 0.81
C LYS A 53 5.72 12.56 1.42
N PHE A 54 5.06 11.76 2.24
CA PHE A 54 3.78 12.11 2.85
C PHE A 54 3.90 13.34 3.76
N ILE A 55 4.98 13.42 4.55
CA ILE A 55 5.26 14.58 5.40
C ILE A 55 5.51 15.83 4.56
N LYS A 56 6.30 15.73 3.49
CA LYS A 56 6.53 16.84 2.54
C LYS A 56 5.24 17.31 1.87
N GLU A 57 4.24 16.46 1.76
CA GLU A 57 2.92 16.77 1.23
C GLU A 57 1.90 17.17 2.31
N GLY A 58 2.37 17.40 3.54
CA GLY A 58 1.59 17.99 4.63
C GLY A 58 0.87 16.98 5.54
N ALA A 59 1.23 15.71 5.50
CA ALA A 59 0.71 14.69 6.41
C ALA A 59 1.47 14.64 7.73
N GLU A 60 0.82 14.12 8.77
CA GLU A 60 1.44 13.66 10.00
C GLU A 60 1.51 12.12 9.98
N VAL A 61 2.69 11.56 10.30
CA VAL A 61 2.97 10.15 10.04
C VAL A 61 3.47 9.42 11.28
N VAL A 62 2.87 8.28 11.60
CA VAL A 62 3.46 7.28 12.51
C VAL A 62 4.12 6.20 11.66
N ILE A 63 5.41 5.95 11.89
CA ILE A 63 6.11 4.80 11.31
C ILE A 63 6.25 3.68 12.34
N THR A 64 6.26 2.42 11.88
CA THR A 64 6.51 1.28 12.76
C THR A 64 7.65 0.41 12.31
N GLY A 65 8.19 -0.36 13.23
CA GLY A 65 9.26 -1.33 13.00
C GLY A 65 9.64 -2.05 14.30
N ARG A 66 10.54 -3.02 14.21
CA ARG A 66 10.97 -3.84 15.34
C ARG A 66 12.17 -3.27 16.09
N ASN A 67 13.01 -2.51 15.41
CA ASN A 67 14.24 -1.97 15.96
C ASN A 67 14.05 -0.51 16.34
N GLU A 68 14.10 -0.23 17.63
CA GLU A 68 13.88 1.11 18.16
C GLU A 68 14.93 2.13 17.68
N ASN A 69 16.20 1.74 17.60
CA ASN A 69 17.26 2.64 17.13
C ASN A 69 17.03 3.05 15.67
N ASP A 70 16.65 2.09 14.80
CA ASP A 70 16.30 2.39 13.41
C ASP A 70 15.10 3.35 13.30
N LEU A 71 14.13 3.22 14.20
CA LEU A 71 12.95 4.08 14.24
C LEU A 71 13.30 5.49 14.73
N LYS A 72 14.12 5.60 15.80
CA LYS A 72 14.63 6.89 16.31
C LYS A 72 15.41 7.64 15.24
N ASP A 73 16.33 6.95 14.55
CA ASP A 73 17.11 7.53 13.45
C ASP A 73 16.22 7.99 12.30
N ALA A 74 15.15 7.23 12.01
CA ALA A 74 14.21 7.57 10.96
C ALA A 74 13.40 8.83 11.30
N VAL A 75 12.80 8.92 12.49
CA VAL A 75 12.01 10.11 12.87
C VAL A 75 12.87 11.35 13.00
N LEU A 76 14.14 11.22 13.44
CA LEU A 76 15.08 12.34 13.47
C LEU A 76 15.30 12.93 12.05
N LYS A 77 15.37 12.08 11.02
CA LYS A 77 15.52 12.50 9.62
C LYS A 77 14.22 13.02 9.02
N LEU A 78 13.08 12.44 9.38
CA LEU A 78 11.76 12.81 8.88
C LEU A 78 11.25 14.13 9.46
N GLY A 79 11.69 14.50 10.68
CA GLY A 79 11.35 15.76 11.32
C GLY A 79 10.07 15.72 12.17
N GLN A 80 9.59 16.91 12.53
CA GLN A 80 8.59 17.13 13.60
C GLN A 80 7.20 16.50 13.35
N TYR A 81 6.84 16.18 12.12
CA TYR A 81 5.53 15.56 11.79
C TYR A 81 5.63 14.04 11.68
N SER A 82 6.68 13.47 12.28
CA SER A 82 6.88 12.03 12.33
C SER A 82 6.92 11.52 13.76
N HIS A 83 6.30 10.37 13.96
CA HIS A 83 6.29 9.64 15.22
C HIS A 83 6.62 8.18 14.97
N TYR A 84 6.96 7.41 15.99
CA TYR A 84 7.17 5.99 15.84
C TYR A 84 6.51 5.16 16.93
N ILE A 85 6.19 3.93 16.60
CA ILE A 85 5.77 2.88 17.54
C ILE A 85 6.61 1.64 17.24
N ILE A 86 7.15 1.02 18.30
CA ILE A 86 7.80 -0.29 18.17
C ILE A 86 6.70 -1.31 18.04
N PHE A 87 6.62 -1.93 16.86
CA PHE A 87 5.62 -2.95 16.56
C PHE A 87 6.20 -4.02 15.64
N ASP A 88 6.07 -5.29 16.05
CA ASP A 88 6.34 -6.43 15.19
C ASP A 88 5.03 -6.85 14.52
N ASN A 89 4.97 -6.75 13.20
CA ASN A 89 3.79 -7.13 12.44
C ASN A 89 3.33 -8.58 12.71
N SER A 90 4.24 -9.48 13.09
CA SER A 90 3.89 -10.87 13.43
C SER A 90 3.18 -11.01 14.78
N ASN A 91 3.13 -9.95 15.60
CA ASN A 91 2.40 -9.92 16.86
C ASN A 91 0.91 -9.60 16.62
N ILE A 92 0.14 -10.64 16.32
CA ILE A 92 -1.29 -10.51 15.99
C ILE A 92 -2.10 -10.00 17.18
N ASP A 93 -1.79 -10.48 18.39
CA ASP A 93 -2.51 -10.09 19.62
C ASP A 93 -2.30 -8.61 19.99
N GLY A 94 -1.19 -8.02 19.55
CA GLY A 94 -0.85 -6.62 19.79
C GLY A 94 -1.50 -5.62 18.81
N ILE A 95 -2.23 -6.07 17.79
CA ILE A 95 -2.74 -5.20 16.71
C ILE A 95 -3.72 -4.14 17.22
N GLU A 96 -4.64 -4.50 18.10
CA GLU A 96 -5.63 -3.55 18.61
C GLU A 96 -4.98 -2.45 19.45
N THR A 97 -4.03 -2.82 20.32
CA THR A 97 -3.22 -1.86 21.11
C THR A 97 -2.41 -0.97 20.18
N PHE A 98 -1.75 -1.53 19.18
CA PHE A 98 -1.00 -0.78 18.19
C PHE A 98 -1.86 0.29 17.47
N LEU A 99 -3.05 -0.06 16.99
CA LEU A 99 -3.94 0.89 16.32
C LEU A 99 -4.49 1.94 17.29
N PHE A 100 -4.74 1.57 18.54
CA PHE A 100 -5.14 2.49 19.60
C PHE A 100 -4.04 3.51 19.88
N ASP A 101 -2.80 3.08 20.03
CA ASP A 101 -1.65 3.95 20.27
C ASP A 101 -1.40 4.91 19.09
N CYS A 102 -1.49 4.41 17.84
CA CYS A 102 -1.44 5.27 16.65
C CYS A 102 -2.55 6.34 16.67
N THR A 103 -3.75 5.95 17.09
CA THR A 103 -4.90 6.87 17.18
C THR A 103 -4.66 7.95 18.22
N ASN A 104 -4.08 7.60 19.37
CA ASN A 104 -3.77 8.57 20.44
C ASN A 104 -2.70 9.58 20.00
N ILE A 105 -1.66 9.11 19.30
CA ILE A 105 -0.59 9.98 18.79
C ILE A 105 -1.11 10.96 17.74
N LEU A 106 -1.85 10.47 16.75
CA LEU A 106 -2.29 11.26 15.60
C LEU A 106 -3.65 11.97 15.81
N GLY A 107 -4.39 11.67 16.86
CA GLY A 107 -5.79 12.11 17.03
C GLY A 107 -6.76 11.40 16.08
N GLY A 108 -6.35 10.29 15.46
CA GLY A 108 -7.11 9.49 14.50
C GLY A 108 -6.21 8.92 13.42
N ILE A 109 -6.75 8.06 12.55
CA ILE A 109 -5.99 7.47 11.43
C ILE A 109 -6.82 7.63 10.15
N ASP A 110 -6.35 8.39 9.17
CA ASP A 110 -7.04 8.55 7.88
C ASP A 110 -6.60 7.49 6.88
N SER A 111 -5.32 7.12 6.93
CA SER A 111 -4.75 6.13 6.01
C SER A 111 -3.79 5.17 6.70
N LEU A 112 -3.83 3.91 6.27
CA LEU A 112 -2.95 2.85 6.72
C LEU A 112 -2.16 2.28 5.55
N VAL A 113 -0.82 2.32 5.63
CA VAL A 113 0.08 1.76 4.62
C VAL A 113 0.70 0.46 5.14
N LEU A 114 0.33 -0.64 4.52
CA LEU A 114 0.77 -1.99 4.84
C LEU A 114 2.01 -2.33 4.00
N ASN A 115 3.17 -1.81 4.44
CA ASN A 115 4.43 -1.95 3.73
C ASN A 115 5.36 -3.00 4.33
N ALA A 116 5.25 -3.29 5.64
CA ALA A 116 6.13 -4.27 6.29
C ALA A 116 6.08 -5.63 5.61
N GLY A 117 7.23 -6.18 5.32
CA GLY A 117 7.38 -7.50 4.70
C GLY A 117 8.84 -7.94 4.69
N ILE A 118 9.04 -9.23 4.51
CA ILE A 118 10.36 -9.88 4.43
C ILE A 118 10.44 -10.79 3.21
N SER A 119 11.66 -11.00 2.71
CA SER A 119 12.01 -12.06 1.77
C SER A 119 13.24 -12.78 2.31
N LEU A 120 13.20 -14.11 2.38
CA LEU A 120 14.33 -14.91 2.80
C LEU A 120 15.21 -15.31 1.61
N HIS A 121 14.78 -14.96 0.39
CA HIS A 121 15.55 -15.20 -0.84
C HIS A 121 15.93 -16.66 -1.04
N GLU A 122 14.99 -17.57 -0.87
CA GLU A 122 15.18 -18.98 -1.19
C GLU A 122 15.57 -19.12 -2.67
N GLY A 123 16.61 -19.91 -2.93
CA GLY A 123 17.13 -20.05 -4.29
C GLY A 123 16.19 -20.83 -5.23
N ASN A 124 15.41 -21.76 -4.67
CA ASN A 124 14.41 -22.55 -5.40
C ASN A 124 13.42 -23.21 -4.43
N PHE A 125 12.37 -23.80 -4.97
CA PHE A 125 11.29 -24.45 -4.23
C PHE A 125 11.79 -25.55 -3.24
N LEU A 126 12.78 -26.34 -3.64
CA LEU A 126 13.29 -27.45 -2.82
C LEU A 126 14.10 -26.98 -1.59
N ASN A 127 14.51 -25.71 -1.56
CA ASN A 127 15.27 -25.12 -0.46
C ASN A 127 14.37 -24.43 0.59
N VAL A 128 13.06 -24.41 0.37
CA VAL A 128 12.12 -23.77 1.30
C VAL A 128 12.00 -24.63 2.55
N THR A 129 12.29 -24.04 3.72
CA THR A 129 12.06 -24.69 5.01
C THR A 129 10.68 -24.34 5.57
N THR A 130 10.13 -25.20 6.42
CA THR A 130 8.83 -24.97 7.09
C THR A 130 8.85 -23.68 7.91
N GLU A 131 9.96 -23.40 8.61
CA GLU A 131 10.15 -22.21 9.43
C GLU A 131 10.21 -20.96 8.56
N GLY A 132 10.98 -21.02 7.46
CA GLY A 132 11.11 -19.92 6.50
C GLY A 132 9.78 -19.60 5.82
N PHE A 133 9.06 -20.63 5.40
CA PHE A 133 7.72 -20.51 4.85
C PHE A 133 6.77 -19.82 5.83
N SER A 134 6.63 -20.37 7.04
CA SER A 134 5.74 -19.85 8.08
C SER A 134 6.09 -18.41 8.45
N LYS A 135 7.38 -18.10 8.61
CA LYS A 135 7.85 -16.74 8.94
C LYS A 135 7.46 -15.73 7.88
N GLN A 136 7.63 -16.06 6.59
CA GLN A 136 7.27 -15.15 5.50
C GLN A 136 5.76 -14.97 5.39
N LEU A 137 4.98 -16.06 5.47
CA LEU A 137 3.52 -15.97 5.40
C LEU A 137 2.96 -15.20 6.61
N ASN A 138 3.47 -15.45 7.81
CA ASN A 138 3.02 -14.76 9.01
C ASN A 138 3.29 -13.25 8.93
N THR A 139 4.49 -12.84 8.49
CA THR A 139 4.84 -11.42 8.39
C THR A 139 4.15 -10.73 7.22
N ASN A 140 4.15 -11.36 6.04
CA ASN A 140 3.71 -10.70 4.80
C ASN A 140 2.20 -10.77 4.59
N LEU A 141 1.55 -11.88 4.97
CA LEU A 141 0.14 -12.13 4.70
C LEU A 141 -0.72 -12.08 5.97
N THR A 142 -0.46 -12.98 6.94
CA THR A 142 -1.30 -13.11 8.14
C THR A 142 -1.40 -11.78 8.90
N ALA A 143 -0.26 -11.13 9.14
CA ALA A 143 -0.21 -9.84 9.81
C ALA A 143 -1.03 -8.78 9.07
N ASN A 144 -0.79 -8.62 7.77
CA ASN A 144 -1.49 -7.63 6.96
C ASN A 144 -2.99 -7.90 6.88
N TYR A 145 -3.40 -9.18 6.87
CA TYR A 145 -4.81 -9.57 6.92
C TYR A 145 -5.47 -9.06 8.22
N PHE A 146 -4.90 -9.37 9.38
CA PHE A 146 -5.49 -9.01 10.67
C PHE A 146 -5.36 -7.53 11.01
N ILE A 147 -4.29 -6.85 10.61
CA ILE A 147 -4.18 -5.40 10.71
C ILE A 147 -5.28 -4.73 9.88
N SER A 148 -5.52 -5.21 8.65
CA SER A 148 -6.61 -4.71 7.80
C SER A 148 -7.97 -4.94 8.42
N GLN A 149 -8.20 -6.12 8.99
CA GLN A 149 -9.47 -6.44 9.65
C GLN A 149 -9.73 -5.50 10.84
N SER A 150 -8.74 -5.29 11.70
CA SER A 150 -8.87 -4.43 12.87
C SER A 150 -9.05 -2.96 12.46
N PHE A 151 -8.31 -2.48 11.45
CA PHE A 151 -8.50 -1.14 10.91
C PHE A 151 -9.90 -0.94 10.32
N LEU A 152 -10.42 -1.91 9.57
CA LEU A 152 -11.78 -1.84 9.03
C LEU A 152 -12.84 -1.86 10.13
N LYS A 153 -12.69 -2.71 11.16
CA LYS A 153 -13.59 -2.70 12.33
C LYS A 153 -13.61 -1.32 12.99
N PHE A 154 -12.42 -0.72 13.18
CA PHE A 154 -12.27 0.60 13.77
C PHE A 154 -12.99 1.68 12.94
N LYS A 155 -12.77 1.73 11.62
CA LYS A 155 -13.37 2.71 10.72
C LYS A 155 -14.88 2.53 10.56
N LEU A 156 -15.33 1.31 10.32
CA LEU A 156 -16.74 0.99 10.11
C LEU A 156 -17.56 1.22 11.40
N GLY A 157 -17.02 0.87 12.56
CA GLY A 157 -17.67 1.08 13.85
C GLY A 157 -17.89 2.56 14.19
N ARG A 158 -17.05 3.46 13.64
CA ARG A 158 -17.14 4.92 13.81
C ARG A 158 -17.80 5.64 12.65
N ASN A 159 -18.17 4.91 11.61
CA ASN A 159 -18.68 5.49 10.35
C ASN A 159 -17.75 6.55 9.75
N GLU A 160 -16.43 6.29 9.80
CA GLU A 160 -15.39 7.17 9.30
C GLU A 160 -14.87 6.72 7.94
N ASN A 161 -14.55 7.69 7.08
CA ASN A 161 -13.83 7.44 5.82
C ASN A 161 -12.39 6.99 6.10
N GLY A 162 -11.77 6.34 5.11
CA GLY A 162 -10.38 5.91 5.24
C GLY A 162 -9.76 5.43 3.94
N SER A 163 -8.46 5.16 3.99
CA SER A 163 -7.74 4.55 2.88
C SER A 163 -6.76 3.50 3.38
N MET A 164 -6.63 2.38 2.67
CA MET A 164 -5.55 1.43 2.86
C MET A 164 -4.72 1.29 1.59
N LEU A 165 -3.42 1.26 1.75
CA LEU A 165 -2.46 1.03 0.67
C LEU A 165 -1.57 -0.15 1.03
N PHE A 166 -1.60 -1.19 0.20
CA PHE A 166 -0.73 -2.34 0.35
C PHE A 166 0.51 -2.19 -0.52
N VAL A 167 1.67 -2.59 0.00
CA VAL A 167 2.89 -2.73 -0.79
C VAL A 167 3.06 -4.21 -1.11
N THR A 168 2.70 -4.58 -2.33
CA THR A 168 2.83 -5.94 -2.83
C THR A 168 4.17 -6.14 -3.54
N SER A 169 4.22 -6.60 -4.76
CA SER A 169 5.44 -6.77 -5.56
C SER A 169 5.06 -7.06 -7.01
N GLU A 170 5.92 -6.74 -7.96
CA GLU A 170 5.78 -7.20 -9.35
C GLU A 170 5.66 -8.72 -9.47
N THR A 171 6.29 -9.46 -8.54
CA THR A 171 6.18 -10.93 -8.51
C THR A 171 4.74 -11.40 -8.31
N ALA A 172 3.88 -10.59 -7.69
CA ALA A 172 2.47 -10.93 -7.51
C ALA A 172 1.66 -10.93 -8.81
N GLY A 173 2.18 -10.41 -9.91
CA GLY A 173 1.60 -10.51 -11.24
C GLY A 173 2.01 -11.76 -12.02
N LYS A 174 2.88 -12.61 -11.44
CA LYS A 174 3.46 -13.80 -12.07
C LYS A 174 3.07 -15.05 -11.29
N SER A 175 3.14 -16.22 -11.94
CA SER A 175 3.03 -17.50 -11.22
C SER A 175 4.22 -17.66 -10.28
N ASN A 176 3.97 -18.12 -9.07
CA ASN A 176 4.99 -18.24 -8.01
C ASN A 176 4.91 -19.60 -7.32
N ASP A 177 6.06 -20.12 -6.95
CA ASP A 177 6.24 -21.34 -6.15
C ASP A 177 7.01 -21.06 -4.85
N LEU A 178 7.49 -19.83 -4.64
CA LEU A 178 8.21 -19.41 -3.43
C LEU A 178 7.31 -18.63 -2.47
N PRO A 179 7.52 -18.75 -1.15
CA PRO A 179 6.67 -18.15 -0.11
C PRO A 179 6.48 -16.65 -0.25
N TYR A 180 7.54 -15.92 -0.64
CA TYR A 180 7.46 -14.48 -0.87
C TYR A 180 6.42 -14.15 -1.94
N GLY A 181 6.57 -14.72 -3.14
CA GLY A 181 5.66 -14.47 -4.25
C GLY A 181 4.23 -14.91 -3.95
N LEU A 182 4.06 -16.09 -3.31
CA LEU A 182 2.75 -16.58 -2.87
C LEU A 182 2.08 -15.61 -1.90
N SER A 183 2.83 -15.07 -0.91
CA SER A 183 2.31 -14.10 0.04
C SER A 183 1.86 -12.79 -0.64
N LYS A 184 2.63 -12.30 -1.62
CA LYS A 184 2.32 -11.07 -2.35
C LYS A 184 1.14 -11.25 -3.32
N ASN A 185 1.00 -12.42 -3.93
CA ASN A 185 -0.14 -12.80 -4.76
C ASN A 185 -1.45 -12.84 -3.93
N ALA A 186 -1.40 -13.47 -2.74
CA ALA A 186 -2.52 -13.51 -1.82
C ALA A 186 -2.96 -12.10 -1.36
N LEU A 187 -2.02 -11.17 -1.18
CA LEU A 187 -2.34 -9.77 -0.85
C LEU A 187 -3.08 -9.06 -1.99
N ASN A 188 -2.73 -9.28 -3.26
CA ASN A 188 -3.47 -8.72 -4.39
C ASN A 188 -4.93 -9.17 -4.35
N SER A 189 -5.18 -10.46 -4.16
CA SER A 189 -6.54 -11.00 -4.00
C SER A 189 -7.28 -10.40 -2.81
N LEU A 190 -6.59 -10.19 -1.67
CA LEU A 190 -7.17 -9.55 -0.49
C LEU A 190 -7.59 -8.09 -0.77
N VAL A 191 -6.75 -7.32 -1.46
CA VAL A 191 -7.03 -5.93 -1.86
C VAL A 191 -8.29 -5.85 -2.70
N GLU A 192 -8.39 -6.64 -3.76
CA GLU A 192 -9.55 -6.69 -4.66
C GLU A 192 -10.82 -7.11 -3.91
N GLY A 193 -10.72 -8.16 -3.07
CA GLY A 193 -11.83 -8.68 -2.29
C GLY A 193 -12.39 -7.70 -1.27
N LEU A 194 -11.53 -6.95 -0.57
CA LEU A 194 -11.93 -5.96 0.43
C LEU A 194 -12.45 -4.68 -0.21
N ALA A 195 -11.77 -4.17 -1.24
CA ALA A 195 -12.05 -2.89 -1.86
C ALA A 195 -13.52 -2.76 -2.30
N ARG A 196 -14.05 -3.79 -2.97
CA ARG A 196 -15.44 -3.82 -3.44
C ARG A 196 -16.46 -3.74 -2.30
N ARG A 197 -16.13 -4.29 -1.12
CA ARG A 197 -17.04 -4.40 0.02
C ARG A 197 -17.20 -3.09 0.79
N VAL A 198 -16.15 -2.22 0.78
CA VAL A 198 -16.10 -1.06 1.68
C VAL A 198 -16.16 0.29 0.99
N TYR A 199 -16.12 0.34 -0.35
CA TYR A 199 -16.12 1.60 -1.10
C TYR A 199 -17.33 2.49 -0.79
N GLN A 200 -18.53 1.93 -0.72
CA GLN A 200 -19.76 2.67 -0.38
C GLN A 200 -19.76 3.20 1.07
N ARG A 201 -18.84 2.73 1.90
CA ARG A 201 -18.63 3.20 3.27
C ARG A 201 -17.51 4.24 3.34
N GLY A 202 -17.10 4.82 2.18
CA GLY A 202 -16.08 5.85 2.09
C GLY A 202 -14.65 5.35 2.35
N ILE A 203 -14.39 4.04 2.24
CA ILE A 203 -13.07 3.46 2.44
C ILE A 203 -12.53 2.95 1.10
N ARG A 204 -11.32 3.41 0.72
CA ARG A 204 -10.63 2.96 -0.48
C ARG A 204 -9.48 2.01 -0.12
N ILE A 205 -9.28 0.99 -0.92
CA ILE A 205 -8.22 0.00 -0.72
C ILE A 205 -7.55 -0.25 -2.07
N ASN A 206 -6.25 0.02 -2.16
CA ASN A 206 -5.45 -0.21 -3.36
C ASN A 206 -4.10 -0.83 -2.99
N ALA A 207 -3.34 -1.25 -3.97
CA ALA A 207 -1.97 -1.69 -3.81
C ALA A 207 -1.04 -1.00 -4.80
N ILE A 208 0.22 -0.88 -4.40
CA ILE A 208 1.36 -0.68 -5.30
C ILE A 208 2.16 -1.98 -5.35
N ALA A 209 2.60 -2.34 -6.54
CA ALA A 209 3.40 -3.53 -6.82
C ALA A 209 4.77 -3.10 -7.37
N PRO A 210 5.75 -2.78 -6.49
CA PRO A 210 7.06 -2.32 -6.93
C PRO A 210 7.82 -3.42 -7.68
N GLY A 211 8.54 -3.01 -8.71
CA GLY A 211 9.64 -3.78 -9.27
C GLY A 211 10.87 -3.75 -8.38
N VAL A 212 11.98 -4.28 -8.88
CA VAL A 212 13.22 -4.35 -8.11
C VAL A 212 13.69 -2.95 -7.75
N THR A 213 13.55 -2.62 -6.47
CA THR A 213 13.81 -1.29 -5.92
C THR A 213 15.05 -1.32 -5.03
N TYR A 214 15.90 -0.28 -5.14
CA TYR A 214 17.13 -0.16 -4.36
C TYR A 214 16.84 0.07 -2.87
N THR A 215 16.94 -1.01 -2.09
CA THR A 215 16.68 -1.02 -0.65
C THR A 215 17.67 -1.93 0.07
N ASN A 216 17.67 -1.93 1.40
CA ASN A 216 18.49 -2.89 2.16
C ASN A 216 18.14 -4.36 1.87
N MET A 217 16.92 -4.64 1.44
CA MET A 217 16.49 -5.99 1.04
C MET A 217 17.20 -6.44 -0.25
N THR A 218 17.53 -5.52 -1.14
CA THR A 218 18.19 -5.79 -2.44
C THR A 218 19.69 -5.50 -2.46
N LYS A 219 20.19 -4.71 -1.49
CA LYS A 219 21.57 -4.20 -1.41
C LYS A 219 22.67 -5.27 -1.29
N GLY A 220 22.36 -6.47 -0.79
CA GLY A 220 23.33 -7.53 -0.61
C GLY A 220 23.64 -8.33 -1.88
N LYS A 221 22.98 -8.09 -2.99
CA LYS A 221 23.06 -8.91 -4.20
C LYS A 221 23.82 -8.22 -5.36
N ARG A 222 23.81 -6.87 -5.45
CA ARG A 222 24.48 -6.12 -6.53
C ARG A 222 24.71 -4.67 -6.12
N GLN A 223 25.70 -4.01 -6.72
CA GLN A 223 25.90 -2.57 -6.57
C GLN A 223 24.88 -1.81 -7.43
N MET A 224 24.61 -0.57 -7.08
CA MET A 224 23.64 0.30 -7.80
C MET A 224 24.02 0.54 -9.27
N THR A 225 25.32 0.32 -9.59
CA THR A 225 25.92 0.44 -10.92
C THR A 225 26.00 -0.89 -11.67
N ASP A 226 25.59 -2.01 -11.02
CA ASP A 226 25.61 -3.30 -11.70
C ASP A 226 24.57 -3.31 -12.81
N ASP A 227 24.98 -3.82 -13.96
CA ASP A 227 24.14 -3.96 -15.15
C ASP A 227 22.99 -4.94 -14.82
N TYR A 228 21.88 -4.39 -14.35
CA TYR A 228 20.64 -5.12 -14.08
C TYR A 228 19.82 -5.32 -15.36
N SER A 229 20.46 -5.02 -16.51
CA SER A 229 19.84 -4.90 -17.83
C SER A 229 19.08 -6.15 -18.28
N ASN A 230 19.43 -7.34 -17.78
CA ASN A 230 18.85 -8.58 -18.29
C ASN A 230 17.53 -9.01 -17.62
N ASP A 231 17.19 -8.45 -16.44
CA ASP A 231 16.01 -8.90 -15.68
C ASP A 231 14.97 -7.79 -15.41
N SER A 232 15.29 -6.55 -15.72
CA SER A 232 14.41 -5.39 -15.49
C SER A 232 14.21 -4.60 -16.77
N VAL A 233 12.95 -4.43 -17.18
CA VAL A 233 12.60 -3.56 -18.32
C VAL A 233 13.11 -2.14 -18.16
N ALA A 234 13.22 -1.66 -16.91
CA ALA A 234 13.79 -0.33 -16.61
C ALA A 234 15.30 -0.24 -16.86
N GLY A 235 16.02 -1.36 -17.06
CA GLY A 235 17.50 -1.40 -17.16
C GLY A 235 18.24 -0.93 -15.90
N ARG A 236 17.52 -0.72 -14.77
CA ARG A 236 18.08 -0.22 -13.51
C ARG A 236 17.23 -0.64 -12.31
N PHE A 237 17.77 -0.48 -11.12
CA PHE A 237 16.95 -0.46 -9.91
C PHE A 237 16.03 0.77 -9.91
N LEU A 238 14.79 0.57 -9.46
CA LEU A 238 13.90 1.68 -9.13
C LEU A 238 14.35 2.33 -7.82
N LEU A 239 14.07 3.61 -7.66
CA LEU A 239 14.31 4.33 -6.42
C LEU A 239 13.09 4.26 -5.50
N PRO A 240 13.28 4.14 -4.17
CA PRO A 240 12.17 4.21 -3.21
C PRO A 240 11.29 5.46 -3.36
N SER A 241 11.89 6.59 -3.78
CA SER A 241 11.18 7.84 -4.03
C SER A 241 10.20 7.76 -5.22
N GLU A 242 10.52 6.99 -6.27
CA GLU A 242 9.59 6.78 -7.39
C GLU A 242 8.32 6.05 -6.93
N ILE A 243 8.49 5.06 -6.07
CA ILE A 243 7.37 4.34 -5.47
C ILE A 243 6.55 5.24 -4.53
N ALA A 244 7.23 6.11 -3.78
CA ALA A 244 6.59 7.04 -2.86
C ALA A 244 5.70 8.08 -3.56
N GLU A 245 6.03 8.53 -4.76
CA GLU A 245 5.18 9.42 -5.56
C GLU A 245 3.82 8.76 -5.90
N VAL A 246 3.86 7.52 -6.36
CA VAL A 246 2.66 6.75 -6.69
C VAL A 246 1.82 6.49 -5.43
N ALA A 247 2.46 6.14 -4.31
CA ALA A 247 1.79 5.93 -3.04
C ALA A 247 1.09 7.20 -2.55
N CYS A 248 1.75 8.36 -2.66
CA CYS A 248 1.20 9.65 -2.31
C CYS A 248 -0.05 9.98 -3.14
N PHE A 249 -0.01 9.78 -4.45
CA PHE A 249 -1.16 9.93 -5.34
C PHE A 249 -2.32 9.03 -4.92
N LEU A 250 -2.08 7.73 -4.66
CA LEU A 250 -3.13 6.77 -4.30
C LEU A 250 -3.79 7.07 -2.94
N LEU A 251 -3.08 7.68 -2.00
CA LEU A 251 -3.65 8.10 -0.72
C LEU A 251 -4.42 9.42 -0.83
N SER A 252 -4.13 10.24 -1.83
CA SER A 252 -4.73 11.56 -1.99
C SER A 252 -6.18 11.50 -2.50
N LYS A 253 -6.87 12.63 -2.38
CA LYS A 253 -8.21 12.83 -2.96
C LYS A 253 -8.21 12.84 -4.50
N ALA A 254 -7.05 13.05 -5.15
CA ALA A 254 -6.93 13.02 -6.60
C ALA A 254 -7.20 11.63 -7.20
N SER A 255 -7.05 10.58 -6.40
CA SER A 255 -7.33 9.18 -6.79
C SER A 255 -8.66 8.63 -6.26
N ILE A 256 -9.63 9.50 -5.96
CA ILE A 256 -10.89 9.11 -5.30
C ILE A 256 -11.70 8.06 -6.07
N CYS A 257 -11.58 8.02 -7.39
CA CYS A 257 -12.23 7.04 -8.25
C CYS A 257 -11.45 5.71 -8.39
N ILE A 258 -10.24 5.62 -7.80
CA ILE A 258 -9.40 4.42 -7.88
C ILE A 258 -9.61 3.59 -6.61
N ASN A 259 -10.09 2.36 -6.79
CA ASN A 259 -10.35 1.42 -5.69
C ASN A 259 -10.27 -0.03 -6.17
N GLY A 260 -9.53 -0.87 -5.47
CA GLY A 260 -9.29 -2.26 -5.82
C GLY A 260 -8.16 -2.48 -6.83
N GLU A 261 -7.41 -1.43 -7.16
CA GLU A 261 -6.36 -1.49 -8.17
C GLU A 261 -5.02 -1.92 -7.57
N ILE A 262 -4.30 -2.72 -8.36
CA ILE A 262 -2.92 -3.10 -8.10
C ILE A 262 -2.05 -2.34 -9.11
N LEU A 263 -1.46 -1.22 -8.70
CA LEU A 263 -0.63 -0.41 -9.57
C LEU A 263 0.79 -0.98 -9.63
N TYR A 264 1.16 -1.54 -10.77
CA TYR A 264 2.51 -2.03 -11.00
C TYR A 264 3.46 -0.86 -11.26
N CYS A 265 4.46 -0.73 -10.38
CA CYS A 265 5.52 0.26 -10.45
C CYS A 265 6.84 -0.45 -10.80
N ASP A 266 6.94 -1.01 -12.01
CA ASP A 266 7.99 -1.93 -12.41
C ASP A 266 8.45 -1.75 -13.87
N ALA A 267 8.08 -0.63 -14.49
CA ALA A 267 8.35 -0.34 -15.89
C ALA A 267 7.83 -1.41 -16.88
N GLY A 268 6.80 -2.15 -16.50
CA GLY A 268 6.22 -3.21 -17.34
C GLY A 268 6.86 -4.60 -17.18
N SER A 269 7.76 -4.79 -16.21
CA SER A 269 8.45 -6.08 -15.99
C SER A 269 7.51 -7.25 -15.65
N HIS A 270 6.29 -6.98 -15.20
CA HIS A 270 5.25 -8.01 -14.96
C HIS A 270 4.54 -8.46 -16.22
N LEU A 271 4.60 -7.67 -17.30
CA LEU A 271 3.88 -7.98 -18.54
C LEU A 271 4.56 -9.13 -19.28
N LYS A 272 3.74 -10.08 -19.76
CA LYS A 272 4.20 -11.13 -20.67
C LYS A 272 3.89 -10.70 -22.09
N VAL A 273 4.93 -10.58 -22.92
CA VAL A 273 4.77 -10.32 -24.35
C VAL A 273 4.81 -11.64 -25.09
N ASN A 274 3.78 -11.94 -25.88
CA ASN A 274 3.78 -13.12 -26.72
C ASN A 274 4.69 -12.91 -27.93
N GLY A 275 5.80 -13.65 -27.98
CA GLY A 275 6.43 -14.02 -29.25
C GLY A 275 7.58 -13.17 -29.74
N PHE A 276 8.08 -12.14 -29.04
CA PHE A 276 9.25 -11.39 -29.56
C PHE A 276 10.15 -10.84 -28.46
N ASP A 277 11.31 -11.48 -28.29
CA ASP A 277 12.49 -10.90 -27.64
C ASP A 277 13.24 -9.95 -28.62
N GLN A 278 12.52 -9.25 -29.48
CA GLN A 278 13.15 -8.33 -30.43
C GLN A 278 12.85 -6.90 -30.01
N ASP A 279 13.92 -6.20 -29.62
CA ASP A 279 13.90 -4.75 -29.50
C ASP A 279 13.56 -4.14 -30.87
N TYR A 280 12.69 -3.14 -30.87
CA TYR A 280 12.50 -2.32 -32.06
C TYR A 280 13.82 -1.58 -32.34
N SER A 281 14.60 -2.09 -33.27
CA SER A 281 15.73 -1.34 -33.81
C SER A 281 15.19 -0.27 -34.76
N LEU A 282 15.34 0.98 -34.35
CA LEU A 282 15.12 2.14 -35.22
C LEU A 282 16.32 2.37 -36.11
#